data_5ceade30714adc5fc51f59f480678416
#
_entry.id   5ceade30714adc5fc51f59f480678416
#
_cell.length_a   1.000
_cell.length_b   1.000
_cell.length_c   1.000
_cell.angle_alpha   90.00
_cell.angle_beta   90.00
_cell.angle_gamma   90.00
#
_symmetry.space_group_name_H-M   'P 1'
#
loop_
_entity.id
_entity.type
_entity.pdbx_description
1 polymer ?
#
loop_
_entity_poly.entity_id
_entity_poly.type
_entity_poly.pdbx_seq_one_letter_code
_entity_poly.pdbx_strand_id
1 'polypeptide(L)'
;MIRPRGSHLAERIGIDRRRFLEASAGAAGALFLAACDSMGPRSAKKLLELAEAKNEILERGLFRHSSIDVPSGGVKAAGGSFPAYFISRKVPVWDEAARGVWRLEVGGMVKKPLSLSLTDLAALPRIGYKLDPFCVEGWTAVATRTGVRLSELAKLAGADPAAKYVDFQSFDEDYHESWDVESAMHPQTLIVYAQDGHYLNAAWGAPARVYSPTKLGYKNTKYLTRIMFMPERNGGYWSDRGYEWYGGV
;
A
#
# COMPACT_ATOMS: atom_id res chain seq x y z
N MET A 1 48.88 38.02 -2.84
CA MET A 1 48.56 36.95 -3.82
C MET A 1 48.53 35.63 -3.10
N ILE A 2 47.36 35.15 -2.68
CA ILE A 2 47.18 33.90 -1.96
C ILE A 2 46.53 32.94 -2.94
N ARG A 3 47.21 31.84 -3.30
CA ARG A 3 46.66 30.79 -4.16
C ARG A 3 45.77 29.88 -3.28
N PRO A 4 44.56 29.49 -3.69
CA PRO A 4 43.75 28.53 -2.98
C PRO A 4 44.33 27.11 -3.15
N ARG A 5 44.55 26.43 -2.03
CA ARG A 5 44.82 24.98 -1.98
C ARG A 5 43.53 24.23 -2.33
N GLY A 6 43.41 23.80 -3.58
CA GLY A 6 42.32 22.93 -4.02
C GLY A 6 42.74 21.46 -3.97
N SER A 7 41.94 20.69 -3.29
CA SER A 7 41.56 19.30 -3.50
C SER A 7 42.67 18.24 -3.74
N HIS A 8 43.25 17.73 -2.68
CA HIS A 8 44.05 16.47 -2.68
C HIS A 8 43.20 15.18 -2.44
N LEU A 9 41.88 15.20 -2.54
CA LEU A 9 41.04 13.98 -2.33
C LEU A 9 40.78 13.19 -3.61
N ALA A 10 40.84 13.82 -4.77
CA ALA A 10 40.55 13.18 -6.05
C ALA A 10 41.71 12.31 -6.62
N GLU A 11 42.90 12.48 -6.09
CA GLU A 11 44.12 11.83 -6.59
C GLU A 11 44.38 10.42 -6.02
N ARG A 12 43.55 9.97 -5.06
CA ARG A 12 43.74 8.65 -4.40
C ARG A 12 43.03 7.49 -5.05
N ILE A 13 42.12 7.70 -6.00
CA ILE A 13 41.32 6.60 -6.60
C ILE A 13 41.63 6.49 -8.11
N GLY A 14 42.69 6.93 -8.66
CA GLY A 14 43.20 6.65 -10.01
C GLY A 14 42.18 6.41 -11.16
N ILE A 15 40.92 6.79 -10.97
CA ILE A 15 39.84 6.64 -11.95
C ILE A 15 39.66 8.00 -12.65
N ASP A 16 40.05 8.05 -13.90
CA ASP A 16 39.79 9.15 -14.82
C ASP A 16 38.27 9.32 -15.01
N ARG A 17 37.82 10.57 -15.24
CA ARG A 17 36.39 10.89 -15.45
C ARG A 17 35.73 10.03 -16.51
N ARG A 18 36.43 9.69 -17.57
CA ARG A 18 35.94 8.84 -18.65
C ARG A 18 35.70 7.42 -18.16
N ARG A 19 36.64 6.83 -17.44
CA ARG A 19 36.50 5.49 -16.84
C ARG A 19 35.39 5.45 -15.78
N PHE A 20 35.21 6.52 -15.03
CA PHE A 20 34.11 6.62 -14.08
C PHE A 20 32.75 6.61 -14.80
N LEU A 21 32.62 7.39 -15.87
CA LEU A 21 31.38 7.42 -16.67
C LEU A 21 31.12 6.10 -17.40
N GLU A 22 32.16 5.46 -17.95
CA GLU A 22 32.06 4.15 -18.59
C GLU A 22 31.64 3.06 -17.57
N ALA A 23 32.24 3.06 -16.38
CA ALA A 23 31.88 2.13 -15.29
C ALA A 23 30.47 2.38 -14.76
N SER A 24 30.07 3.65 -14.60
CA SER A 24 28.74 4.04 -14.14
C SER A 24 27.66 3.68 -15.17
N ALA A 25 27.92 3.92 -16.46
CA ALA A 25 27.02 3.55 -17.54
C ALA A 25 26.89 2.02 -17.67
N GLY A 26 28.00 1.29 -17.51
CA GLY A 26 28.01 -0.18 -17.50
C GLY A 26 27.25 -0.76 -16.31
N ALA A 27 27.43 -0.20 -15.12
CA ALA A 27 26.71 -0.60 -13.91
C ALA A 27 25.21 -0.29 -14.01
N ALA A 28 24.84 0.89 -14.51
CA ALA A 28 23.44 1.27 -14.73
C ALA A 28 22.78 0.38 -15.81
N GLY A 29 23.50 0.08 -16.90
CA GLY A 29 23.01 -0.84 -17.95
C GLY A 29 22.81 -2.25 -17.43
N ALA A 30 23.73 -2.78 -16.63
CA ALA A 30 23.60 -4.11 -16.02
C ALA A 30 22.44 -4.20 -15.03
N LEU A 31 22.21 -3.14 -14.22
CA LEU A 31 21.07 -3.03 -13.31
C LEU A 31 19.75 -2.95 -14.08
N PHE A 32 19.71 -2.21 -15.19
CA PHE A 32 18.52 -2.08 -16.03
C PHE A 32 18.17 -3.41 -16.70
N LEU A 33 19.15 -4.15 -17.23
CA LEU A 33 18.95 -5.46 -17.83
C LEU A 33 18.53 -6.51 -16.79
N ALA A 34 19.08 -6.47 -15.57
CA ALA A 34 18.68 -7.36 -14.47
C ALA A 34 17.25 -7.05 -13.96
N ALA A 35 16.80 -5.81 -14.04
CA ALA A 35 15.44 -5.43 -13.64
C ALA A 35 14.38 -5.85 -14.68
N CYS A 36 14.76 -6.07 -15.93
CA CYS A 36 13.84 -6.52 -17.00
C CYS A 36 13.61 -8.03 -17.01
N ASP A 37 14.42 -8.81 -16.30
CA ASP A 37 14.30 -10.28 -16.23
C ASP A 37 13.91 -10.73 -14.83
N SER A 38 12.61 -10.90 -14.60
CA SER A 38 12.06 -11.44 -13.35
C SER A 38 12.58 -12.87 -13.02
N MET A 39 13.24 -13.50 -13.99
CA MET A 39 13.89 -14.81 -13.88
C MET A 39 15.42 -14.71 -13.82
N GLY A 40 15.94 -13.52 -13.53
CA GLY A 40 17.37 -13.23 -13.47
C GLY A 40 18.16 -14.14 -12.52
N PRO A 41 19.50 -14.19 -12.66
CA PRO A 41 20.34 -15.07 -11.87
C PRO A 41 20.14 -14.83 -10.36
N ARG A 42 20.30 -15.88 -9.54
CA ARG A 42 20.13 -15.84 -8.08
C ARG A 42 20.87 -14.67 -7.38
N SER A 43 21.94 -14.17 -8.00
CA SER A 43 22.68 -12.98 -7.56
C SER A 43 21.89 -11.69 -7.72
N ALA A 44 21.10 -11.56 -8.80
CA ALA A 44 20.24 -10.40 -9.02
C ALA A 44 19.07 -10.34 -8.02
N LYS A 45 18.50 -11.50 -7.66
CA LYS A 45 17.43 -11.57 -6.64
C LYS A 45 17.89 -11.00 -5.30
N LYS A 46 19.06 -11.39 -4.81
CA LYS A 46 19.61 -10.85 -3.55
C LYS A 46 19.88 -9.36 -3.63
N LEU A 47 20.31 -8.85 -4.78
CA LEU A 47 20.54 -7.42 -4.97
C LEU A 47 19.22 -6.65 -4.98
N LEU A 48 18.18 -7.19 -5.60
CA LEU A 48 16.83 -6.61 -5.61
C LEU A 48 16.22 -6.61 -4.21
N GLU A 49 16.35 -7.69 -3.45
CA GLU A 49 15.91 -7.77 -2.05
C GLU A 49 16.62 -6.74 -1.16
N LEU A 50 17.92 -6.51 -1.38
CA LEU A 50 18.67 -5.46 -0.68
C LEU A 50 18.22 -4.05 -1.10
N ALA A 51 17.96 -3.85 -2.38
CA ALA A 51 17.44 -2.57 -2.89
C ALA A 51 16.05 -2.27 -2.33
N GLU A 52 15.16 -3.25 -2.32
CA GLU A 52 13.82 -3.15 -1.71
C GLU A 52 13.90 -2.77 -0.23
N ALA A 53 14.74 -3.48 0.54
CA ALA A 53 14.93 -3.17 1.96
C ALA A 53 15.49 -1.75 2.20
N LYS A 54 16.35 -1.26 1.30
CA LYS A 54 16.88 0.11 1.38
C LYS A 54 15.85 1.15 0.99
N ASN A 55 15.05 0.88 -0.05
CA ASN A 55 13.93 1.74 -0.45
C ASN A 55 12.91 1.87 0.67
N GLU A 56 12.52 0.76 1.30
CA GLU A 56 11.60 0.78 2.44
C GLU A 56 12.10 1.68 3.58
N ILE A 57 13.40 1.63 3.92
CA ILE A 57 14.01 2.50 4.94
C ILE A 57 13.93 3.97 4.52
N LEU A 58 14.23 4.27 3.27
CA LEU A 58 14.16 5.63 2.73
C LEU A 58 12.72 6.16 2.71
N GLU A 59 11.78 5.35 2.25
CA GLU A 59 10.37 5.70 2.20
C GLU A 59 9.80 5.97 3.60
N ARG A 60 10.09 5.11 4.58
CA ARG A 60 9.71 5.33 5.98
C ARG A 60 10.31 6.61 6.54
N GLY A 61 11.51 7.01 6.09
CA GLY A 61 12.17 8.24 6.49
C GLY A 61 11.61 9.49 5.83
N LEU A 62 11.21 9.39 4.55
CA LEU A 62 10.69 10.49 3.74
C LEU A 62 9.20 10.72 3.94
N PHE A 63 8.44 9.65 3.90
CA PHE A 63 6.97 9.65 4.08
C PHE A 63 6.67 9.35 5.55
N ARG A 64 7.09 10.27 6.42
CA ARG A 64 6.66 10.21 7.81
C ARG A 64 5.15 10.26 7.80
N HIS A 65 4.49 9.28 8.41
CA HIS A 65 3.04 9.16 8.56
C HIS A 65 2.39 10.40 9.22
N SER A 66 2.74 11.57 8.69
CA SER A 66 2.13 12.83 9.06
C SER A 66 0.74 12.91 8.42
N SER A 67 -0.20 13.53 9.12
CA SER A 67 -1.52 13.83 8.59
C SER A 67 -1.41 14.46 7.21
N ILE A 68 -1.97 13.81 6.18
CA ILE A 68 -1.99 14.35 4.82
C ILE A 68 -3.25 15.21 4.71
N ASP A 69 -3.13 16.47 5.06
CA ASP A 69 -4.16 17.48 4.82
C ASP A 69 -4.00 18.17 3.45
N VAL A 70 -3.10 17.68 2.61
CA VAL A 70 -2.73 18.34 1.37
C VAL A 70 -3.63 17.88 0.25
N PRO A 71 -4.32 18.81 -0.46
CA PRO A 71 -4.90 18.51 -1.75
C PRO A 71 -3.76 18.03 -2.68
N SER A 72 -3.89 16.84 -3.22
CA SER A 72 -2.90 16.34 -4.16
C SER A 72 -2.86 17.26 -5.38
N GLY A 73 -1.67 17.62 -5.84
CA GLY A 73 -1.45 18.28 -7.12
C GLY A 73 -1.61 17.33 -8.32
N GLY A 74 -2.19 16.14 -8.11
CA GLY A 74 -2.35 15.11 -9.13
C GLY A 74 -3.30 15.51 -10.24
N VAL A 75 -3.11 14.94 -11.42
CA VAL A 75 -4.01 15.12 -12.58
C VAL A 75 -5.34 14.43 -12.25
N LYS A 76 -6.45 15.19 -12.35
CA LYS A 76 -7.78 14.60 -12.16
C LYS A 76 -8.04 13.50 -13.20
N ALA A 77 -8.63 12.40 -12.78
CA ALA A 77 -9.06 11.35 -13.69
C ALA A 77 -9.93 11.92 -14.81
N ALA A 78 -9.66 11.55 -16.04
CA ALA A 78 -10.46 11.99 -17.19
C ALA A 78 -11.93 11.57 -17.00
N GLY A 79 -12.83 12.51 -17.20
CA GLY A 79 -14.28 12.26 -17.07
C GLY A 79 -14.84 12.31 -15.64
N GLY A 80 -14.04 12.65 -14.62
CA GLY A 80 -14.51 12.82 -13.24
C GLY A 80 -14.97 11.55 -12.53
N SER A 81 -14.86 10.38 -13.15
CA SER A 81 -15.19 9.08 -12.55
C SER A 81 -13.94 8.35 -12.09
N PHE A 82 -14.04 7.65 -10.95
CA PHE A 82 -12.99 6.74 -10.51
C PHE A 82 -12.85 5.56 -11.46
N PRO A 83 -11.64 5.28 -12.00
CA PRO A 83 -11.40 4.02 -12.67
C PRO A 83 -11.67 2.85 -11.73
N ALA A 84 -12.36 1.82 -12.23
CA ALA A 84 -12.65 0.63 -11.45
C ALA A 84 -11.64 -0.46 -11.82
N TYR A 85 -10.66 -0.70 -10.93
CA TYR A 85 -9.69 -1.79 -11.07
C TYR A 85 -10.08 -2.95 -10.17
N PHE A 86 -10.03 -4.17 -10.70
CA PHE A 86 -10.27 -5.44 -10.01
C PHE A 86 -9.50 -6.54 -10.75
N ILE A 87 -9.27 -7.68 -10.10
CA ILE A 87 -8.49 -8.80 -10.66
C ILE A 87 -9.36 -9.73 -11.49
N SER A 88 -10.57 -9.99 -11.03
CA SER A 88 -11.55 -10.82 -11.74
C SER A 88 -11.90 -10.26 -13.13
N ARG A 89 -12.33 -11.12 -14.03
CA ARG A 89 -12.75 -10.71 -15.39
C ARG A 89 -13.99 -9.81 -15.41
N LYS A 90 -14.77 -9.81 -14.35
CA LYS A 90 -15.98 -9.00 -14.16
C LYS A 90 -15.92 -8.33 -12.82
N VAL A 91 -16.65 -7.20 -12.66
CA VAL A 91 -16.76 -6.51 -11.38
C VAL A 91 -17.18 -7.51 -10.29
N PRO A 92 -16.37 -7.71 -9.25
CA PRO A 92 -16.71 -8.61 -8.16
C PRO A 92 -17.97 -8.16 -7.42
N VAL A 93 -18.89 -9.09 -7.21
CA VAL A 93 -20.10 -8.86 -6.42
C VAL A 93 -20.20 -10.00 -5.40
N TRP A 94 -20.50 -9.64 -4.16
CA TRP A 94 -20.72 -10.64 -3.13
C TRP A 94 -22.00 -11.44 -3.43
N ASP A 95 -21.87 -12.72 -3.61
CA ASP A 95 -23.00 -13.64 -3.85
C ASP A 95 -23.48 -14.23 -2.53
N GLU A 96 -24.53 -13.66 -1.96
CA GLU A 96 -25.11 -14.13 -0.70
C GLU A 96 -25.74 -15.53 -0.82
N ALA A 97 -26.24 -15.91 -2.00
CA ALA A 97 -26.82 -17.23 -2.20
C ALA A 97 -25.75 -18.33 -2.12
N ALA A 98 -24.55 -18.05 -2.63
CA ALA A 98 -23.45 -19.01 -2.62
C ALA A 98 -22.60 -18.95 -1.33
N ARG A 99 -22.45 -17.76 -0.70
CA ARG A 99 -21.48 -17.50 0.37
C ARG A 99 -22.12 -17.11 1.70
N GLY A 100 -23.44 -16.96 1.75
CA GLY A 100 -24.15 -16.41 2.91
C GLY A 100 -23.99 -14.90 3.04
N VAL A 101 -24.54 -14.36 4.13
CA VAL A 101 -24.43 -12.92 4.44
C VAL A 101 -22.97 -12.51 4.59
N TRP A 102 -22.57 -11.42 3.94
CA TRP A 102 -21.22 -10.91 4.03
C TRP A 102 -20.83 -10.53 5.47
N ARG A 103 -19.64 -10.92 5.86
CA ARG A 103 -19.04 -10.55 7.15
C ARG A 103 -17.58 -10.18 6.98
N LEU A 104 -17.15 -9.18 7.76
CA LEU A 104 -15.75 -8.82 7.92
C LEU A 104 -15.17 -9.57 9.12
N GLU A 105 -14.21 -10.43 8.89
CA GLU A 105 -13.50 -11.13 9.94
C GLU A 105 -12.25 -10.35 10.35
N VAL A 106 -12.02 -10.18 11.66
CA VAL A 106 -10.79 -9.63 12.22
C VAL A 106 -10.17 -10.71 13.11
N GLY A 107 -8.95 -11.12 12.79
CA GLY A 107 -8.32 -12.27 13.43
C GLY A 107 -6.78 -12.18 13.46
N GLY A 108 -6.13 -13.36 13.57
CA GLY A 108 -4.69 -13.48 13.76
C GLY A 108 -4.30 -13.21 15.20
N MET A 109 -3.28 -12.37 15.41
CA MET A 109 -2.78 -12.00 16.73
C MET A 109 -3.75 -11.04 17.45
N VAL A 110 -4.92 -11.53 17.83
CA VAL A 110 -5.97 -10.79 18.57
C VAL A 110 -6.50 -11.61 19.73
N LYS A 111 -6.92 -10.95 20.81
CA LYS A 111 -7.51 -11.62 22.00
C LYS A 111 -8.92 -12.12 21.74
N LYS A 112 -9.71 -11.37 20.96
CA LYS A 112 -11.11 -11.63 20.66
C LYS A 112 -11.36 -11.46 19.15
N PRO A 113 -11.34 -12.52 18.36
CA PRO A 113 -11.70 -12.44 16.95
C PRO A 113 -13.09 -11.83 16.75
N LEU A 114 -13.22 -10.99 15.72
CA LEU A 114 -14.49 -10.36 15.38
C LEU A 114 -15.03 -10.93 14.07
N SER A 115 -16.36 -10.96 13.96
CA SER A 115 -17.08 -11.25 12.73
C SER A 115 -18.23 -10.26 12.63
N LEU A 116 -18.06 -9.23 11.80
CA LEU A 116 -18.96 -8.08 11.72
C LEU A 116 -19.74 -8.10 10.40
N SER A 117 -21.06 -8.01 10.49
CA SER A 117 -21.89 -7.70 9.33
C SER A 117 -21.68 -6.24 8.91
N LEU A 118 -22.19 -5.85 7.73
CA LEU A 118 -22.16 -4.45 7.29
C LEU A 118 -22.91 -3.53 8.28
N THR A 119 -24.00 -4.01 8.85
CA THR A 119 -24.77 -3.30 9.88
C THR A 119 -23.97 -3.11 11.15
N ASP A 120 -23.28 -4.17 11.63
CA ASP A 120 -22.42 -4.09 12.81
C ASP A 120 -21.29 -3.10 12.59
N LEU A 121 -20.65 -3.15 11.41
CA LEU A 121 -19.58 -2.22 11.03
C LEU A 121 -20.08 -0.76 10.99
N ALA A 122 -21.24 -0.53 10.41
CA ALA A 122 -21.83 0.80 10.29
C ALA A 122 -22.34 1.39 11.63
N ALA A 123 -22.59 0.53 12.63
CA ALA A 123 -22.96 0.93 13.99
C ALA A 123 -21.78 1.40 14.84
N LEU A 124 -20.52 1.10 14.43
CA LEU A 124 -19.32 1.56 15.12
C LEU A 124 -19.07 3.05 14.91
N PRO A 125 -18.23 3.70 15.77
CA PRO A 125 -17.87 5.10 15.57
C PRO A 125 -17.30 5.33 14.18
N ARG A 126 -18.05 6.08 13.37
CA ARG A 126 -17.70 6.37 11.98
C ARG A 126 -17.00 7.71 11.84
N ILE A 127 -16.13 7.80 10.85
CA ILE A 127 -15.51 9.04 10.44
C ILE A 127 -15.54 9.15 8.92
N GLY A 128 -15.58 10.38 8.42
CA GLY A 128 -15.51 10.68 6.99
C GLY A 128 -14.37 11.63 6.68
N TYR A 129 -13.55 11.29 5.69
CA TYR A 129 -12.51 12.16 5.17
C TYR A 129 -12.74 12.44 3.69
N LYS A 130 -12.60 13.70 3.30
CA LYS A 130 -12.51 14.10 1.89
C LYS A 130 -11.04 14.01 1.48
N LEU A 131 -10.70 12.99 0.75
CA LEU A 131 -9.32 12.64 0.43
C LEU A 131 -9.15 12.38 -1.06
N ASP A 132 -7.95 12.71 -1.54
CA ASP A 132 -7.45 12.37 -2.88
C ASP A 132 -6.57 11.11 -2.79
N PRO A 133 -6.97 9.98 -3.40
CA PRO A 133 -6.07 8.84 -3.49
C PRO A 133 -4.96 9.11 -4.50
N PHE A 134 -3.76 8.69 -4.16
CA PHE A 134 -2.64 8.65 -5.09
C PHE A 134 -2.67 7.31 -5.85
N CYS A 135 -2.74 7.38 -7.18
CA CYS A 135 -2.58 6.21 -8.02
C CYS A 135 -1.17 6.20 -8.63
N VAL A 136 -0.58 5.01 -8.77
CA VAL A 136 0.72 4.83 -9.44
C VAL A 136 0.71 5.32 -10.89
N GLU A 137 -0.45 5.43 -11.51
CA GLU A 137 -0.66 5.99 -12.85
C GLU A 137 -0.71 7.53 -12.88
N GLY A 138 -0.54 8.20 -11.73
CA GLY A 138 -0.46 9.66 -11.62
C GLY A 138 -1.80 10.40 -11.68
N TRP A 139 -2.95 9.71 -11.64
CA TRP A 139 -4.26 10.36 -11.53
C TRP A 139 -4.78 10.40 -10.09
N THR A 140 -5.71 11.29 -9.85
CA THR A 140 -6.41 11.43 -8.57
C THR A 140 -7.90 11.67 -8.79
N ALA A 141 -8.71 11.33 -7.81
CA ALA A 141 -10.14 11.62 -7.81
C ALA A 141 -10.65 11.81 -6.38
N VAL A 142 -11.04 13.05 -6.08
CA VAL A 142 -11.52 13.44 -4.75
C VAL A 142 -12.84 12.76 -4.44
N ALA A 143 -12.93 12.14 -3.27
CA ALA A 143 -14.19 11.62 -2.73
C ALA A 143 -14.20 11.70 -1.20
N THR A 144 -15.40 11.79 -0.63
CA THR A 144 -15.61 11.65 0.81
C THR A 144 -15.76 10.17 1.12
N ARG A 145 -14.79 9.58 1.81
CA ARG A 145 -14.83 8.18 2.25
C ARG A 145 -15.26 8.10 3.70
N THR A 146 -16.31 7.31 3.94
CA THR A 146 -16.85 7.10 5.28
C THR A 146 -16.62 5.65 5.71
N GLY A 147 -16.15 5.47 6.94
CA GLY A 147 -15.84 4.17 7.47
C GLY A 147 -15.48 4.21 8.95
N VAL A 148 -14.95 3.11 9.44
CA VAL A 148 -14.44 2.93 10.81
C VAL A 148 -12.92 2.93 10.76
N ARG A 149 -12.26 3.59 11.70
CA ARG A 149 -10.80 3.51 11.81
C ARG A 149 -10.38 2.07 12.07
N LEU A 150 -9.33 1.62 11.37
CA LEU A 150 -8.79 0.28 11.64
C LEU A 150 -8.29 0.16 13.08
N SER A 151 -7.76 1.22 13.67
CA SER A 151 -7.35 1.25 15.07
C SER A 151 -8.50 0.97 16.06
N GLU A 152 -9.75 1.34 15.74
CA GLU A 152 -10.91 0.99 16.58
C GLU A 152 -11.23 -0.52 16.48
N LEU A 153 -11.14 -1.11 15.28
CA LEU A 153 -11.31 -2.57 15.14
C LEU A 153 -10.20 -3.33 15.84
N ALA A 154 -8.95 -2.87 15.73
CA ALA A 154 -7.81 -3.44 16.43
C ALA A 154 -8.02 -3.41 17.97
N LYS A 155 -8.50 -2.29 18.49
CA LYS A 155 -8.82 -2.13 19.92
C LYS A 155 -9.96 -3.05 20.35
N LEU A 156 -11.04 -3.13 19.58
CA LEU A 156 -12.17 -4.02 19.85
C LEU A 156 -11.77 -5.49 19.83
N ALA A 157 -10.93 -5.90 18.90
CA ALA A 157 -10.39 -7.25 18.80
C ALA A 157 -9.30 -7.53 19.87
N GLY A 158 -8.75 -6.51 20.49
CA GLY A 158 -7.62 -6.63 21.41
C GLY A 158 -6.39 -7.14 20.67
N ALA A 159 -6.00 -6.43 19.59
CA ALA A 159 -4.81 -6.78 18.82
C ALA A 159 -3.57 -6.80 19.68
N ASP A 160 -2.74 -7.83 19.49
CA ASP A 160 -1.51 -8.01 20.27
C ASP A 160 -0.49 -6.93 19.86
N PRO A 161 0.13 -6.21 20.80
CA PRO A 161 1.21 -5.26 20.50
C PRO A 161 2.42 -5.89 19.80
N ALA A 162 2.59 -7.20 19.87
CA ALA A 162 3.65 -7.92 19.17
C ALA A 162 3.34 -8.14 17.67
N ALA A 163 2.11 -7.89 17.22
CA ALA A 163 1.78 -7.91 15.79
C ALA A 163 2.54 -6.78 15.07
N LYS A 164 3.27 -7.12 14.03
CA LYS A 164 4.07 -6.19 13.24
C LYS A 164 3.44 -5.85 11.90
N TYR A 165 2.54 -6.70 11.43
CA TYR A 165 1.92 -6.61 10.11
C TYR A 165 0.43 -6.86 10.19
N VAL A 166 -0.30 -6.35 9.19
CA VAL A 166 -1.73 -6.59 9.00
C VAL A 166 -1.95 -6.99 7.56
N ASP A 167 -2.58 -8.13 7.33
CA ASP A 167 -2.96 -8.61 6.01
C ASP A 167 -4.45 -8.34 5.76
N PHE A 168 -4.76 -7.80 4.60
CA PHE A 168 -6.10 -7.45 4.13
C PHE A 168 -6.50 -8.38 2.99
N GLN A 169 -7.44 -9.28 3.22
CA GLN A 169 -7.85 -10.30 2.25
C GLN A 169 -9.17 -9.93 1.59
N SER A 170 -9.22 -10.13 0.29
CA SER A 170 -10.34 -9.85 -0.59
C SER A 170 -11.10 -11.13 -0.97
N PHE A 171 -12.31 -10.99 -1.49
CA PHE A 171 -12.98 -12.07 -2.23
C PHE A 171 -12.79 -11.97 -3.76
N ASP A 172 -11.99 -11.03 -4.24
CA ASP A 172 -11.62 -10.86 -5.64
C ASP A 172 -10.38 -11.72 -5.97
N GLU A 173 -10.59 -12.94 -6.48
CA GLU A 173 -9.56 -13.86 -7.01
C GLU A 173 -8.27 -13.93 -6.18
N ASP A 174 -8.39 -14.25 -4.89
CA ASP A 174 -7.28 -14.38 -3.93
C ASP A 174 -6.43 -13.11 -3.74
N TYR A 175 -6.98 -11.95 -4.09
CA TYR A 175 -6.31 -10.68 -3.85
C TYR A 175 -6.13 -10.42 -2.36
N HIS A 176 -4.91 -10.13 -1.96
CA HIS A 176 -4.58 -9.64 -0.63
C HIS A 176 -3.41 -8.66 -0.69
N GLU A 177 -3.26 -7.86 0.32
CA GLU A 177 -2.10 -6.98 0.53
C GLU A 177 -1.78 -6.86 2.01
N SER A 178 -0.52 -7.05 2.37
CA SER A 178 -0.08 -6.85 3.75
C SER A 178 0.59 -5.49 3.92
N TRP A 179 0.38 -4.88 5.09
CA TRP A 179 0.96 -3.61 5.48
C TRP A 179 1.73 -3.75 6.80
N ASP A 180 2.65 -2.86 7.07
CA ASP A 180 3.19 -2.66 8.40
C ASP A 180 2.09 -2.14 9.35
N VAL A 181 2.19 -2.50 10.63
CA VAL A 181 1.19 -2.13 11.64
C VAL A 181 1.13 -0.62 11.85
N GLU A 182 2.23 0.10 11.64
CA GLU A 182 2.28 1.56 11.79
C GLU A 182 1.38 2.25 10.76
N SER A 183 1.52 1.90 9.48
CA SER A 183 0.62 2.37 8.42
C SER A 183 -0.83 1.93 8.64
N ALA A 184 -1.03 0.68 9.07
CA ALA A 184 -2.36 0.15 9.35
C ALA A 184 -3.06 0.89 10.49
N MET A 185 -2.33 1.29 11.54
CA MET A 185 -2.87 2.02 12.69
C MET A 185 -2.91 3.54 12.49
N HIS A 186 -2.51 4.04 11.34
CA HIS A 186 -2.55 5.47 11.04
C HIS A 186 -3.97 6.04 11.25
N PRO A 187 -4.14 7.23 11.86
CA PRO A 187 -5.46 7.82 12.15
C PRO A 187 -6.40 7.95 10.96
N GLN A 188 -5.86 8.06 9.75
CA GLN A 188 -6.63 8.17 8.50
C GLN A 188 -6.82 6.82 7.77
N THR A 189 -6.33 5.70 8.34
CA THR A 189 -6.60 4.37 7.80
C THR A 189 -8.01 3.91 8.21
N LEU A 190 -8.86 3.71 7.22
CA LEU A 190 -10.27 3.38 7.38
C LEU A 190 -10.63 2.03 6.76
N ILE A 191 -11.57 1.36 7.38
CA ILE A 191 -12.38 0.34 6.74
C ILE A 191 -13.62 1.06 6.21
N VAL A 192 -13.57 1.38 4.93
CA VAL A 192 -14.56 2.20 4.23
C VAL A 192 -15.70 1.30 3.77
N TYR A 193 -16.94 1.71 4.03
CA TYR A 193 -18.16 1.07 3.55
C TYR A 193 -19.07 2.03 2.78
N ALA A 194 -18.79 3.35 2.81
CA ALA A 194 -19.56 4.35 2.09
C ALA A 194 -18.64 5.41 1.44
N GLN A 195 -19.09 5.96 0.32
CA GLN A 195 -18.43 7.04 -0.41
C GLN A 195 -19.48 8.07 -0.86
N ASP A 196 -19.16 9.36 -0.66
CA ASP A 196 -20.02 10.50 -1.03
C ASP A 196 -21.48 10.37 -0.52
N GLY A 197 -21.62 9.83 0.71
CA GLY A 197 -22.91 9.68 1.40
C GLY A 197 -23.69 8.40 1.06
N HIS A 198 -23.19 7.55 0.16
CA HIS A 198 -23.85 6.31 -0.26
C HIS A 198 -22.99 5.08 0.09
N TYR A 199 -23.61 3.93 0.37
CA TYR A 199 -22.86 2.69 0.48
C TYR A 199 -22.06 2.44 -0.80
N LEU A 200 -20.89 1.79 -0.64
CA LEU A 200 -20.05 1.46 -1.78
C LEU A 200 -20.84 0.64 -2.81
N ASN A 201 -20.63 0.93 -4.07
CA ASN A 201 -21.05 0.04 -5.16
C ASN A 201 -19.96 -1.01 -5.46
N ALA A 202 -20.31 -2.03 -6.24
CA ALA A 202 -19.39 -3.11 -6.59
C ALA A 202 -18.10 -2.60 -7.26
N ALA A 203 -18.17 -1.62 -8.16
CA ALA A 203 -16.99 -1.09 -8.84
C ALA A 203 -15.98 -0.43 -7.87
N TRP A 204 -16.43 0.08 -6.77
CA TRP A 204 -15.61 0.75 -5.75
C TRP A 204 -15.19 -0.12 -4.59
N GLY A 205 -15.56 -1.42 -4.61
CA GLY A 205 -15.08 -2.41 -3.65
C GLY A 205 -16.07 -2.73 -2.55
N ALA A 206 -17.39 -2.70 -2.85
CA ALA A 206 -18.42 -3.14 -1.91
C ALA A 206 -18.23 -4.61 -1.49
N PRO A 207 -18.67 -4.98 -0.26
CA PRO A 207 -19.34 -4.19 0.75
C PRO A 207 -18.42 -3.29 1.56
N ALA A 208 -17.11 -3.61 1.67
CA ALA A 208 -16.11 -2.80 2.37
C ALA A 208 -14.73 -2.92 1.72
N ARG A 209 -13.91 -1.92 1.98
CA ARG A 209 -12.51 -1.88 1.55
C ARG A 209 -11.63 -1.22 2.60
N VAL A 210 -10.33 -1.53 2.61
CA VAL A 210 -9.37 -0.70 3.34
C VAL A 210 -9.00 0.53 2.49
N TYR A 211 -8.77 1.63 3.15
CA TYR A 211 -8.25 2.84 2.53
C TYR A 211 -7.35 3.61 3.50
N SER A 212 -6.19 4.00 3.02
CA SER A 212 -5.30 4.95 3.69
C SER A 212 -4.71 5.92 2.68
N PRO A 213 -4.66 7.23 2.98
CA PRO A 213 -3.98 8.20 2.12
C PRO A 213 -2.45 8.03 2.15
N THR A 214 -1.91 7.29 3.13
CA THR A 214 -0.47 7.02 3.26
C THR A 214 0.01 5.86 2.39
N LYS A 215 -0.88 5.25 1.61
CA LYS A 215 -0.57 4.11 0.74
C LYS A 215 -1.03 4.32 -0.68
N LEU A 216 -0.21 3.92 -1.63
CA LEU A 216 -0.57 3.90 -3.04
C LEU A 216 -1.84 3.06 -3.30
N GLY A 217 -2.53 3.37 -4.39
CA GLY A 217 -3.84 2.80 -4.69
C GLY A 217 -3.91 1.27 -4.68
N TYR A 218 -2.86 0.60 -5.21
CA TYR A 218 -2.80 -0.87 -5.24
C TYR A 218 -2.69 -1.51 -3.86
N LYS A 219 -2.24 -0.80 -2.84
CA LYS A 219 -2.21 -1.30 -1.46
C LYS A 219 -3.58 -1.28 -0.79
N ASN A 220 -4.52 -0.50 -1.30
CA ASN A 220 -5.84 -0.28 -0.70
C ASN A 220 -6.84 -1.37 -1.12
N THR A 221 -6.77 -2.54 -0.49
CA THR A 221 -7.55 -3.75 -0.80
C THR A 221 -9.05 -3.48 -0.84
N LYS A 222 -9.69 -3.78 -1.97
CA LYS A 222 -11.14 -3.77 -2.18
C LYS A 222 -11.77 -5.13 -1.82
N TYR A 223 -13.11 -5.18 -1.76
CA TYR A 223 -13.86 -6.42 -1.58
C TYR A 223 -13.44 -7.19 -0.33
N LEU A 224 -13.17 -6.44 0.73
CA LEU A 224 -12.55 -6.93 1.95
C LEU A 224 -13.41 -7.96 2.67
N THR A 225 -12.81 -9.06 3.09
CA THR A 225 -13.45 -10.10 3.91
C THR A 225 -12.71 -10.38 5.20
N ARG A 226 -11.37 -10.19 5.22
CA ARG A 226 -10.56 -10.48 6.40
C ARG A 226 -9.50 -9.43 6.65
N ILE A 227 -9.22 -9.23 7.93
CA ILE A 227 -8.12 -8.43 8.46
C ILE A 227 -7.37 -9.31 9.45
N MET A 228 -6.12 -9.64 9.15
CA MET A 228 -5.34 -10.57 9.95
C MET A 228 -4.09 -9.88 10.53
N PHE A 229 -4.01 -9.78 11.85
CA PHE A 229 -2.83 -9.28 12.56
C PHE A 229 -1.77 -10.38 12.62
N MET A 230 -0.52 -10.07 12.23
CA MET A 230 0.52 -11.08 12.02
C MET A 230 1.88 -10.65 12.57
N PRO A 231 2.75 -11.63 12.97
CA PRO A 231 4.11 -11.35 13.42
C PRO A 231 5.06 -11.07 12.27
N GLU A 232 4.76 -11.61 11.07
CA GLU A 232 5.64 -11.59 9.90
C GLU A 232 4.91 -11.05 8.67
N ARG A 233 5.68 -10.53 7.73
CA ARG A 233 5.21 -10.00 6.44
C ARG A 233 4.65 -11.14 5.57
N ASN A 234 3.50 -10.90 4.94
CA ASN A 234 2.81 -11.87 4.09
C ASN A 234 2.78 -11.50 2.60
N GLY A 235 3.71 -10.65 2.13
CA GLY A 235 3.71 -10.23 0.73
C GLY A 235 2.45 -9.47 0.34
N GLY A 236 1.92 -9.76 -0.83
CA GLY A 236 0.69 -9.20 -1.39
C GLY A 236 0.57 -9.50 -2.88
N TYR A 237 -0.63 -9.41 -3.43
CA TYR A 237 -0.89 -9.75 -4.83
C TYR A 237 0.05 -9.02 -5.81
N TRP A 238 0.19 -7.71 -5.65
CA TRP A 238 1.07 -6.92 -6.51
C TRP A 238 2.52 -6.95 -6.04
N SER A 239 2.74 -7.00 -4.71
CA SER A 239 4.09 -7.08 -4.15
C SER A 239 4.83 -8.34 -4.60
N ASP A 240 4.13 -9.48 -4.66
CA ASP A 240 4.70 -10.74 -5.15
C ASP A 240 4.91 -10.76 -6.68
N ARG A 241 4.41 -9.73 -7.37
CA ARG A 241 4.57 -9.50 -8.80
C ARG A 241 5.54 -8.37 -9.13
N GLY A 242 6.34 -7.94 -8.14
CA GLY A 242 7.43 -6.98 -8.32
C GLY A 242 7.05 -5.52 -8.07
N TYR A 243 5.85 -5.23 -7.57
CA TYR A 243 5.54 -3.90 -7.05
C TYR A 243 6.16 -3.73 -5.66
N GLU A 244 6.49 -2.51 -5.31
CA GLU A 244 7.08 -2.18 -4.03
C GLU A 244 6.11 -2.55 -2.88
N TRP A 245 6.63 -3.28 -1.88
CA TRP A 245 5.76 -3.79 -0.80
C TRP A 245 5.27 -2.68 0.14
N TYR A 246 6.12 -1.72 0.48
CA TYR A 246 5.74 -0.64 1.40
C TYR A 246 4.68 0.27 0.79
N GLY A 247 4.88 0.69 -0.46
CA GLY A 247 3.92 1.48 -1.25
C GLY A 247 3.45 2.73 -0.52
N GLY A 248 4.37 3.44 0.14
CA GLY A 248 4.10 4.68 0.87
C GLY A 248 4.00 5.92 -0.03
N VAL A 249 3.31 6.95 0.44
CA VAL A 249 3.20 8.28 -0.18
C VAL A 249 3.27 9.38 0.86
#